data_99f40fe33775803758dccad9d7aeb027
#
_entry.id   99f40fe33775803758dccad9d7aeb027
#
_cell.length_a   1.000
_cell.length_b   1.000
_cell.length_c   1.000
_cell.angle_alpha   90.00
_cell.angle_beta   90.00
_cell.angle_gamma   90.00
#
_symmetry.space_group_name_H-M   'P 1'
#
loop_
_entity.id
_entity.type
_entity.pdbx_description
1 polymer ?
#
loop_
_entity_poly.entity_id
_entity_poly.type
_entity_poly.pdbx_seq_one_letter_code
_entity_poly.pdbx_strand_id
1 'polypeptide(L)'
;MKTGIGVVLAMVVVCVGTINAKTTTLSGWVSDESCGRAHITPGKESCVAKCLRGGASVGHPEWVPQRLVLVSDDGKTIWFVENPDILIKQAGLHVLVDAKNGQQANSVRILRLRSR
;
A
#
# COMPACT_ATOMS: atom_id res chain seq x y z
N MET A 1 9.59 61.25 0.74
CA MET A 1 9.51 60.79 0.82
C MET A 1 9.33 59.84 0.77
N LYS A 2 9.32 59.28 0.84
CA LYS A 2 9.14 58.44 0.89
C LYS A 2 8.96 57.49 0.91
N THR A 3 9.02 56.96 0.94
CA THR A 3 8.84 56.19 0.98
C THR A 3 8.63 55.19 0.94
N GLY A 4 8.59 54.75 0.85
CA GLY A 4 8.25 53.86 0.82
C GLY A 4 8.18 52.89 0.92
N ILE A 5 8.11 52.38 1.03
CA ILE A 5 7.97 51.55 1.20
C ILE A 5 7.79 50.48 1.17
N GLY A 6 7.86 50.06 1.21
CA GLY A 6 7.65 49.20 1.26
C GLY A 6 7.27 48.18 1.12
N VAL A 7 7.12 47.82 1.05
CA VAL A 7 6.65 46.95 1.00
C VAL A 7 6.70 45.76 0.82
N VAL A 8 6.91 45.35 1.03
CA VAL A 8 7.04 44.39 0.96
C VAL A 8 6.50 43.35 0.96
N LEU A 9 6.23 43.04 0.93
CA LEU A 9 5.67 42.15 0.96
C LEU A 9 5.75 41.00 0.83
N ALA A 10 5.98 40.67 1.07
CA ALA A 10 6.02 39.70 1.19
C ALA A 10 5.58 38.68 0.82
N MET A 11 5.59 38.22 0.56
CA MET A 11 5.12 37.36 0.18
C MET A 11 5.22 36.15 0.45
N VAL A 12 5.07 35.89 0.65
CA VAL A 12 5.02 34.85 1.12
C VAL A 12 4.51 33.89 0.57
N VAL A 13 4.79 33.26 0.22
CA VAL A 13 4.38 32.37 -0.37
C VAL A 13 4.31 31.25 0.11
N VAL A 14 3.88 30.83 0.30
CA VAL A 14 3.68 29.83 0.79
C VAL A 14 3.45 28.82 0.09
N CYS A 15 3.99 28.12 -0.16
CA CYS A 15 3.86 27.09 -0.88
C CYS A 15 3.29 26.14 -0.33
N VAL A 16 2.67 26.12 0.04
CA VAL A 16 2.05 25.29 0.54
C VAL A 16 1.78 24.23 0.04
N GLY A 17 1.59 23.64 0.25
CA GLY A 17 1.12 22.57 -0.08
C GLY A 17 1.44 21.71 -0.75
N THR A 18 1.76 21.63 -1.17
CA THR A 18 2.05 20.79 -2.02
C THR A 18 2.56 19.70 -1.53
N ILE A 19 2.24 19.16 -0.60
CA ILE A 19 2.65 18.06 -0.29
C ILE A 19 2.07 17.13 -0.96
N ASN A 20 2.14 16.82 -2.00
CA ASN A 20 1.56 15.85 -2.63
C ASN A 20 2.16 14.64 -2.33
N ALA A 21 1.53 13.66 -1.93
CA ALA A 21 2.06 12.33 -1.82
C ALA A 21 2.43 11.90 -3.18
N LYS A 22 3.64 11.47 -3.36
CA LYS A 22 4.08 11.09 -4.63
C LYS A 22 3.49 9.79 -5.02
N THR A 23 2.95 9.68 -6.16
CA THR A 23 2.46 8.43 -6.73
C THR A 23 3.63 7.63 -7.29
N THR A 24 3.68 6.36 -6.96
CA THR A 24 4.73 5.47 -7.43
C THR A 24 4.08 4.22 -7.99
N THR A 25 4.64 3.65 -9.02
CA THR A 25 4.20 2.38 -9.53
C THR A 25 5.00 1.28 -8.83
N LEU A 26 4.29 0.32 -8.25
CA LEU A 26 4.90 -0.78 -7.53
C LEU A 26 4.55 -2.09 -8.22
N SER A 27 5.53 -2.99 -8.27
CA SER A 27 5.38 -4.33 -8.82
C SER A 27 5.61 -5.32 -7.68
N GLY A 28 4.73 -6.23 -7.48
CA GLY A 28 4.89 -7.19 -6.40
C GLY A 28 3.79 -8.22 -6.29
N TRP A 29 3.84 -8.97 -5.21
CA TRP A 29 2.91 -10.07 -4.96
C TRP A 29 1.97 -9.70 -3.83
N VAL A 30 0.69 -9.99 -4.01
CA VAL A 30 -0.29 -9.81 -2.96
C VAL A 30 -0.20 -11.00 -2.01
N SER A 31 0.17 -10.75 -0.77
CA SER A 31 0.43 -11.80 0.20
C SER A 31 -0.22 -11.45 1.54
N ASP A 32 0.01 -12.24 2.54
CA ASP A 32 -0.44 -11.99 3.89
C ASP A 32 0.75 -11.72 4.81
N GLU A 33 0.50 -11.06 5.92
CA GLU A 33 1.58 -10.64 6.81
C GLU A 33 2.30 -11.81 7.47
N SER A 34 1.64 -12.96 7.63
CA SER A 34 2.26 -14.10 8.31
C SER A 34 3.28 -14.77 7.46
N CYS A 35 2.97 -15.00 6.20
CA CYS A 35 3.86 -15.74 5.32
C CYS A 35 4.69 -14.81 4.46
N GLY A 36 4.17 -13.62 4.16
CA GLY A 36 4.93 -12.62 3.42
C GLY A 36 5.70 -13.19 2.26
N ARG A 37 7.00 -13.21 2.39
CA ARG A 37 7.92 -13.63 1.33
C ARG A 37 7.77 -15.07 0.91
N ALA A 38 7.18 -15.93 1.74
CA ALA A 38 7.03 -17.33 1.39
C ALA A 38 6.02 -17.55 0.29
N HIS A 39 5.15 -16.57 0.01
CA HIS A 39 4.10 -16.73 -0.98
C HIS A 39 4.29 -15.84 -2.21
N ILE A 40 5.52 -15.63 -2.62
CA ILE A 40 5.79 -14.77 -3.77
C ILE A 40 6.15 -15.60 -5.00
N THR A 41 5.45 -16.68 -5.20
CA THR A 41 5.60 -17.50 -6.40
C THR A 41 4.20 -17.89 -6.88
N PRO A 42 4.05 -18.26 -8.15
CA PRO A 42 2.74 -18.67 -8.65
C PRO A 42 2.20 -19.88 -7.90
N GLY A 43 0.89 -19.99 -7.84
CA GLY A 43 0.24 -21.18 -7.27
C GLY A 43 -0.10 -21.06 -5.79
N LYS A 44 0.04 -19.88 -5.21
CA LYS A 44 -0.23 -19.69 -3.77
C LYS A 44 -1.55 -18.99 -3.50
N GLU A 45 -2.40 -18.82 -4.50
CA GLU A 45 -3.62 -18.05 -4.38
C GLU A 45 -4.52 -18.55 -3.27
N SER A 46 -4.76 -19.85 -3.20
CA SER A 46 -5.67 -20.36 -2.20
C SER A 46 -5.09 -20.23 -0.79
N CYS A 47 -3.80 -20.38 -0.64
CA CYS A 47 -3.15 -20.27 0.65
C CYS A 47 -3.23 -18.83 1.17
N VAL A 48 -2.93 -17.87 0.33
CA VAL A 48 -2.98 -16.46 0.69
C VAL A 48 -4.43 -16.07 1.00
N ALA A 49 -5.38 -16.48 0.16
CA ALA A 49 -6.78 -16.14 0.36
C ALA A 49 -7.29 -16.67 1.71
N LYS A 50 -6.88 -17.86 2.11
CA LYS A 50 -7.27 -18.41 3.40
C LYS A 50 -6.71 -17.57 4.54
N CYS A 51 -5.45 -17.19 4.47
CA CYS A 51 -4.82 -16.40 5.51
C CYS A 51 -5.49 -15.03 5.65
N LEU A 52 -5.84 -14.43 4.54
CA LEU A 52 -6.50 -13.12 4.57
C LEU A 52 -7.91 -13.21 5.14
N ARG A 53 -8.60 -14.33 4.86
CA ARG A 53 -9.98 -14.47 5.30
C ARG A 53 -10.09 -14.89 6.76
N GLY A 54 -9.13 -15.63 7.27
CA GLY A 54 -9.19 -16.21 8.60
C GLY A 54 -10.09 -17.44 8.62
N GLY A 55 -10.34 -17.97 9.80
CA GLY A 55 -10.99 -19.24 9.95
C GLY A 55 -12.39 -19.22 10.54
N ALA A 56 -12.95 -18.05 10.87
CA ALA A 56 -14.23 -17.98 11.53
C ALA A 56 -15.35 -18.68 10.73
N SER A 57 -15.35 -18.49 9.42
CA SER A 57 -16.39 -19.03 8.56
C SER A 57 -16.31 -20.56 8.40
N VAL A 58 -15.21 -21.17 8.81
CA VAL A 58 -15.04 -22.62 8.71
C VAL A 58 -14.84 -23.26 10.08
N GLY A 59 -15.30 -22.58 11.13
CA GLY A 59 -15.31 -23.16 12.46
C GLY A 59 -14.03 -22.99 13.26
N HIS A 60 -13.14 -22.13 12.80
CA HIS A 60 -11.86 -21.88 13.48
C HIS A 60 -11.67 -20.39 13.78
N PRO A 61 -12.47 -19.83 14.72
CA PRO A 61 -12.36 -18.40 15.00
C PRO A 61 -11.00 -18.01 15.58
N GLU A 62 -10.24 -18.98 16.08
CA GLU A 62 -8.90 -18.70 16.56
C GLU A 62 -7.92 -18.36 15.43
N TRP A 63 -8.26 -18.68 14.19
CA TRP A 63 -7.45 -18.31 13.04
C TRP A 63 -7.82 -16.90 12.63
N VAL A 64 -7.08 -15.94 13.15
CA VAL A 64 -7.38 -14.52 12.94
C VAL A 64 -7.03 -14.12 11.52
N PRO A 65 -7.87 -13.33 10.84
CA PRO A 65 -7.52 -12.83 9.51
C PRO A 65 -6.20 -12.06 9.55
N GLN A 66 -5.36 -12.33 8.58
CA GLN A 66 -4.07 -11.67 8.48
C GLN A 66 -4.21 -10.42 7.62
N ARG A 67 -3.36 -9.43 7.86
CA ARG A 67 -3.37 -8.21 7.05
C ARG A 67 -2.78 -8.47 5.66
N LEU A 68 -3.35 -7.81 4.68
CA LEU A 68 -2.85 -7.91 3.32
C LEU A 68 -1.60 -7.07 3.17
N VAL A 69 -0.59 -7.66 2.55
CA VAL A 69 0.66 -6.97 2.27
C VAL A 69 1.00 -7.10 0.79
N LEU A 70 1.81 -6.19 0.30
CA LEU A 70 2.39 -6.28 -1.02
C LEU A 70 3.88 -6.54 -0.82
N VAL A 71 4.40 -7.57 -1.45
CA VAL A 71 5.82 -7.94 -1.33
C VAL A 71 6.49 -7.62 -2.65
N SER A 72 7.57 -6.86 -2.62
CA SER A 72 8.29 -6.48 -3.83
C SER A 72 8.80 -7.70 -4.58
N ASP A 73 9.06 -7.53 -5.88
CA ASP A 73 9.51 -8.63 -6.73
C ASP A 73 10.77 -9.31 -6.23
N ASP A 74 11.66 -8.57 -5.61
CA ASP A 74 12.90 -9.14 -5.06
C ASP A 74 12.70 -9.68 -3.65
N GLY A 75 11.51 -9.58 -3.09
CA GLY A 75 11.21 -10.08 -1.77
C GLY A 75 11.79 -9.25 -0.62
N LYS A 76 12.41 -8.13 -0.92
CA LYS A 76 13.10 -7.37 0.13
C LYS A 76 12.22 -6.39 0.87
N THR A 77 11.16 -5.92 0.23
CA THR A 77 10.28 -4.92 0.83
C THR A 77 8.89 -5.49 0.99
N ILE A 78 8.32 -5.27 2.15
CA ILE A 78 6.95 -5.63 2.43
C ILE A 78 6.21 -4.36 2.84
N TRP A 79 5.13 -4.05 2.13
CA TRP A 79 4.30 -2.90 2.44
C TRP A 79 2.96 -3.37 2.96
N PHE A 80 2.51 -2.82 4.08
CA PHE A 80 1.14 -3.04 4.53
C PHE A 80 0.22 -2.19 3.66
N VAL A 81 -0.86 -2.77 3.19
CA VAL A 81 -1.78 -2.06 2.30
C VAL A 81 -2.92 -1.50 3.15
N GLU A 82 -3.05 -0.18 3.15
CA GLU A 82 -4.05 0.49 4.01
C GLU A 82 -5.48 0.29 3.52
N ASN A 83 -5.65 0.07 2.24
CA ASN A 83 -6.97 -0.14 1.64
C ASN A 83 -7.03 -1.49 0.92
N PRO A 84 -7.02 -2.58 1.68
CA PRO A 84 -6.85 -3.92 1.10
C PRO A 84 -7.98 -4.36 0.16
N ASP A 85 -9.16 -3.78 0.27
CA ASP A 85 -10.29 -4.20 -0.55
C ASP A 85 -9.99 -4.13 -2.04
N ILE A 86 -9.15 -3.22 -2.45
CA ILE A 86 -8.84 -3.07 -3.87
C ILE A 86 -7.98 -4.23 -4.38
N LEU A 87 -7.31 -4.96 -3.50
CA LEU A 87 -6.43 -6.05 -3.88
C LEU A 87 -6.87 -7.42 -3.38
N ILE A 88 -7.97 -7.50 -2.63
CA ILE A 88 -8.35 -8.75 -2.00
C ILE A 88 -8.61 -9.88 -3.01
N LYS A 89 -9.09 -9.54 -4.19
CA LYS A 89 -9.35 -10.54 -5.21
C LYS A 89 -8.07 -10.95 -5.95
N GLN A 90 -6.97 -10.29 -5.65
CA GLN A 90 -5.69 -10.60 -6.26
C GLN A 90 -4.79 -11.40 -5.30
N ALA A 91 -5.37 -11.98 -4.24
CA ALA A 91 -4.61 -12.73 -3.24
C ALA A 91 -3.72 -13.78 -3.90
N GLY A 92 -2.44 -13.76 -3.59
CA GLY A 92 -1.48 -14.71 -4.13
C GLY A 92 -1.01 -14.43 -5.54
N LEU A 93 -1.47 -13.35 -6.16
CA LEU A 93 -1.09 -13.02 -7.53
C LEU A 93 -0.09 -11.88 -7.57
N HIS A 94 0.66 -11.86 -8.65
CA HIS A 94 1.56 -10.74 -8.95
C HIS A 94 0.75 -9.60 -9.54
N VAL A 95 1.02 -8.37 -9.10
CA VAL A 95 0.28 -7.20 -9.56
C VAL A 95 1.20 -6.04 -9.85
N LEU A 96 0.71 -5.13 -10.66
CA LEU A 96 1.33 -3.85 -10.90
C LEU A 96 0.32 -2.81 -10.47
N VAL A 97 0.68 -1.93 -9.55
CA VAL A 97 -0.24 -0.97 -8.96
C VAL A 97 0.35 0.42 -8.93
N ASP A 98 -0.51 1.42 -8.95
CA ASP A 98 -0.12 2.78 -8.61
C ASP A 98 -0.47 2.98 -7.14
N ALA A 99 0.46 3.49 -6.38
CA ALA A 99 0.31 3.65 -4.95
C ALA A 99 0.98 4.92 -4.46
N LYS A 100 0.62 5.33 -3.26
CA LYS A 100 1.31 6.40 -2.57
C LYS A 100 1.63 5.93 -1.16
N ASN A 101 2.49 6.65 -0.48
CA ASN A 101 2.83 6.30 0.89
C ASN A 101 1.58 6.37 1.74
N GLY A 102 1.45 5.43 2.64
CA GLY A 102 0.38 5.42 3.61
C GLY A 102 0.70 6.30 4.81
N GLN A 103 -0.18 6.27 5.78
CA GLN A 103 -0.01 7.10 6.97
C GLN A 103 1.01 6.53 7.93
N GLN A 104 1.23 5.24 7.89
CA GLN A 104 2.18 4.60 8.79
C GLN A 104 3.42 4.18 8.03
N ALA A 105 4.50 3.97 8.76
CA ALA A 105 5.74 3.49 8.16
C ALA A 105 5.50 2.15 7.49
N ASN A 106 6.12 1.95 6.36
CA ASN A 106 6.01 0.70 5.60
C ASN A 106 4.59 0.38 5.15
N SER A 107 3.74 1.39 5.03
CA SER A 107 2.41 1.19 4.49
C SER A 107 2.23 1.97 3.20
N VAL A 108 1.32 1.50 2.38
CA VAL A 108 0.97 2.15 1.13
C VAL A 108 -0.54 2.16 0.97
N ARG A 109 -1.00 3.14 0.22
CA ARG A 109 -2.38 3.20 -0.18
C ARG A 109 -2.44 2.99 -1.68
N ILE A 110 -3.21 2.01 -2.12
CA ILE A 110 -3.31 1.68 -3.53
C ILE A 110 -4.29 2.63 -4.19
N LEU A 111 -3.86 3.24 -5.27
CA LEU A 111 -4.70 4.17 -6.03
C LEU A 111 -5.35 3.46 -7.20
N ARG A 112 -4.66 2.50 -7.79
CA ARG A 112 -5.17 1.81 -8.96
C ARG A 112 -4.43 0.51 -9.19
N LEU A 113 -5.16 -0.54 -9.53
CA LEU A 113 -4.58 -1.77 -10.02
C LEU A 113 -4.37 -1.61 -11.52
N ARG A 114 -3.13 -1.71 -11.97
CA ARG A 114 -2.82 -1.56 -13.40
C ARG A 114 -2.89 -2.89 -14.12
N SER A 115 -2.36 -3.94 -13.52
CA SER A 115 -2.41 -5.25 -14.15
C SER A 115 -2.07 -6.33 -13.13
N ARG A 116 -2.32 -7.53 -13.51
CA ARG A 116 -2.01 -8.70 -12.71
C ARG A 116 -0.90 -9.50 -13.33
#